data_020a7d69032cb32b9f172633453d4624
#
_entry.id   020a7d69032cb32b9f172633453d4624
#
_cell.length_a   1.000
_cell.length_b   1.000
_cell.length_c   1.000
_cell.angle_alpha   90.00
_cell.angle_beta   90.00
_cell.angle_gamma   90.00
#
_symmetry.space_group_name_H-M   'P 1'
#
loop_
_entity.id
_entity.type
_entity.pdbx_description
1 polymer ?
#
loop_
_entity_poly.entity_id
_entity_poly.type
_entity_poly.pdbx_seq_one_letter_code
_entity_poly.pdbx_strand_id
1 'polypeptide(L)'
;MKVAFDKYHGNGNDFIIVDGINNSFNHITQEKIKSLCDRNTGIGSDGFIIIKSSDQCDYEMVYYNSNGKIGSFCGNGARCAAHFTLKNKLLKKVSKFKAFDGYHFVNVQGNIVSISINKVDSFKKIRDDFFIDTGSPHLIKFDQNLEKLNIEDEFKRAQESKLIDGGVNVNFVSKKDKNTYHARTYERGVNAETLSCGTGAVAIALCSKLNYNHEEPITHIITRGGKLSVTFNYNENKFFDIFLFGCLLYTSDAADD
;
A
#
# COMPACT_ATOMS: atom_id res chain seq x y z
N MET A 1 -17.24 -24.26 -8.82
CA MET A 1 -17.84 -22.91 -8.88
C MET A 1 -16.92 -22.06 -9.75
N LYS A 2 -17.42 -21.46 -10.83
CA LYS A 2 -16.68 -20.47 -11.63
C LYS A 2 -16.99 -19.11 -11.01
N VAL A 3 -15.97 -18.36 -10.69
CA VAL A 3 -16.09 -17.00 -10.14
C VAL A 3 -15.29 -16.07 -11.03
N ALA A 4 -15.94 -15.00 -11.49
CA ALA A 4 -15.27 -13.93 -12.23
C ALA A 4 -14.34 -13.17 -11.27
N PHE A 5 -13.20 -12.75 -11.80
CA PHE A 5 -12.24 -11.92 -11.09
C PHE A 5 -11.65 -10.89 -12.05
N ASP A 6 -11.17 -9.80 -11.51
CA ASP A 6 -10.34 -8.85 -12.25
C ASP A 6 -8.90 -8.89 -11.72
N LYS A 7 -7.94 -8.70 -12.61
CA LYS A 7 -6.53 -8.52 -12.27
C LYS A 7 -6.21 -7.03 -12.28
N TYR A 8 -5.73 -6.53 -11.16
CA TYR A 8 -5.35 -5.13 -10.98
C TYR A 8 -3.92 -5.02 -10.51
N HIS A 9 -3.27 -3.89 -10.79
CA HIS A 9 -2.06 -3.51 -10.08
C HIS A 9 -2.02 -2.01 -9.76
N GLY A 10 -1.52 -1.70 -8.56
CA GLY A 10 -1.16 -0.37 -8.13
C GLY A 10 0.35 -0.27 -7.99
N ASN A 11 1.00 0.48 -8.90
CA ASN A 11 2.45 0.66 -8.87
C ASN A 11 3.25 -0.68 -8.88
N GLY A 12 2.82 -1.64 -9.72
CA GLY A 12 3.48 -2.93 -9.87
C GLY A 12 3.11 -4.00 -8.83
N ASN A 13 2.41 -3.64 -7.76
CA ASN A 13 1.87 -4.59 -6.78
C ASN A 13 0.50 -5.07 -7.25
N ASP A 14 0.36 -6.36 -7.57
CA ASP A 14 -0.77 -6.91 -8.30
C ASP A 14 -1.71 -7.76 -7.43
N PHE A 15 -2.99 -7.70 -7.78
CA PHE A 15 -4.07 -8.31 -6.99
C PHE A 15 -5.07 -9.03 -7.88
N ILE A 16 -5.58 -10.16 -7.37
CA ILE A 16 -6.83 -10.78 -7.82
C ILE A 16 -7.93 -10.16 -6.98
N ILE A 17 -8.93 -9.53 -7.63
CA ILE A 17 -10.05 -8.90 -6.92
C ILE A 17 -11.35 -9.57 -7.33
N VAL A 18 -12.17 -9.93 -6.35
CA VAL A 18 -13.44 -10.62 -6.56
C VAL A 18 -14.61 -9.89 -5.90
N ASP A 19 -15.77 -10.02 -6.54
CA ASP A 19 -17.05 -9.50 -6.04
C ASP A 19 -17.62 -10.46 -4.98
N GLY A 20 -17.48 -10.10 -3.73
CA GLY A 20 -18.09 -10.77 -2.58
C GLY A 20 -19.40 -10.10 -2.12
N ILE A 21 -19.90 -9.06 -2.82
CA ILE A 21 -21.22 -8.48 -2.60
C ILE A 21 -22.29 -9.41 -3.17
N ASN A 22 -22.09 -9.86 -4.42
CA ASN A 22 -23.03 -10.72 -5.13
C ASN A 22 -22.67 -12.21 -5.05
N ASN A 23 -21.48 -12.57 -4.56
CA ASN A 23 -20.99 -13.95 -4.46
C ASN A 23 -20.52 -14.27 -3.05
N SER A 24 -20.72 -15.52 -2.62
CA SER A 24 -20.29 -15.98 -1.31
C SER A 24 -18.88 -16.57 -1.36
N PHE A 25 -17.99 -16.06 -0.51
CA PHE A 25 -16.63 -16.55 -0.30
C PHE A 25 -16.42 -17.10 1.13
N ASN A 26 -17.49 -17.44 1.85
CA ASN A 26 -17.42 -17.88 3.25
C ASN A 26 -16.61 -19.18 3.44
N HIS A 27 -16.44 -19.96 2.39
CA HIS A 27 -15.71 -21.22 2.41
C HIS A 27 -14.35 -21.17 1.71
N ILE A 28 -13.88 -19.98 1.34
CA ILE A 28 -12.55 -19.87 0.72
C ILE A 28 -11.49 -20.14 1.79
N THR A 29 -10.64 -21.15 1.54
CA THR A 29 -9.58 -21.52 2.47
C THR A 29 -8.28 -20.78 2.17
N GLN A 30 -7.39 -20.74 3.17
CA GLN A 30 -6.06 -20.18 3.03
C GLN A 30 -5.28 -20.86 1.89
N GLU A 31 -5.36 -22.20 1.80
CA GLU A 31 -4.68 -23.01 0.77
C GLU A 31 -5.20 -22.66 -0.62
N LYS A 32 -6.51 -22.41 -0.75
CA LYS A 32 -7.10 -22.02 -2.04
C LYS A 32 -6.62 -20.64 -2.49
N ILE A 33 -6.57 -19.66 -1.58
CA ILE A 33 -6.04 -18.34 -1.89
C ILE A 33 -4.56 -18.43 -2.27
N LYS A 34 -3.75 -19.18 -1.50
CA LYS A 34 -2.34 -19.42 -1.81
C LYS A 34 -2.17 -20.04 -3.20
N SER A 35 -2.99 -21.05 -3.55
CA SER A 35 -2.96 -21.67 -4.88
C SER A 35 -3.33 -20.69 -6.01
N LEU A 36 -4.33 -19.83 -5.79
CA LEU A 36 -4.72 -18.81 -6.78
C LEU A 36 -3.62 -17.76 -7.00
N CYS A 37 -2.93 -17.38 -5.93
CA CYS A 37 -1.85 -16.39 -5.96
C CYS A 37 -0.51 -16.95 -6.48
N ASP A 38 -0.36 -18.27 -6.60
CA ASP A 38 0.86 -18.88 -7.09
C ASP A 38 1.10 -18.53 -8.57
N ARG A 39 2.29 -18.00 -8.90
CA ARG A 39 2.60 -17.50 -10.24
C ARG A 39 2.91 -18.59 -11.26
N ASN A 40 3.16 -19.81 -10.81
CA ASN A 40 3.51 -20.93 -11.68
C ASN A 40 2.31 -21.86 -11.96
N THR A 41 1.44 -22.00 -10.97
CA THR A 41 0.35 -23.02 -11.01
C THR A 41 -1.04 -22.41 -10.86
N GLY A 42 -1.12 -21.12 -10.50
CA GLY A 42 -2.36 -20.37 -10.35
C GLY A 42 -2.49 -19.20 -11.31
N ILE A 43 -3.32 -18.23 -10.95
CA ILE A 43 -3.46 -16.95 -11.66
C ILE A 43 -2.21 -16.08 -11.45
N GLY A 44 -1.61 -16.20 -10.27
CA GLY A 44 -0.43 -15.45 -9.85
C GLY A 44 -0.77 -14.03 -9.41
N SER A 45 -0.42 -13.65 -8.16
CA SER A 45 -0.55 -12.28 -7.66
C SER A 45 0.18 -12.10 -6.33
N ASP A 46 0.43 -10.85 -5.96
CA ASP A 46 0.96 -10.49 -4.64
C ASP A 46 -0.12 -10.60 -3.55
N GLY A 47 -1.41 -10.56 -3.92
CA GLY A 47 -2.49 -10.71 -2.97
C GLY A 47 -3.85 -10.93 -3.60
N PHE A 48 -4.81 -11.26 -2.73
CA PHE A 48 -6.19 -11.55 -3.07
C PHE A 48 -7.12 -10.64 -2.27
N ILE A 49 -8.08 -10.01 -2.93
CA ILE A 49 -9.00 -9.05 -2.32
C ILE A 49 -10.44 -9.49 -2.55
N ILE A 50 -11.22 -9.53 -1.48
CA ILE A 50 -12.67 -9.74 -1.53
C ILE A 50 -13.35 -8.43 -1.17
N ILE A 51 -14.24 -7.95 -2.04
CA ILE A 51 -15.10 -6.82 -1.77
C ILE A 51 -16.40 -7.34 -1.17
N LYS A 52 -16.71 -6.94 0.07
CA LYS A 52 -17.92 -7.35 0.77
C LYS A 52 -18.87 -6.17 0.97
N SER A 53 -20.17 -6.48 1.10
CA SER A 53 -21.17 -5.50 1.54
C SER A 53 -20.88 -5.03 2.97
N SER A 54 -21.29 -3.81 3.29
CA SER A 54 -21.20 -3.23 4.62
C SER A 54 -22.44 -2.38 4.90
N ASP A 55 -22.95 -2.42 6.14
CA ASP A 55 -24.06 -1.58 6.59
C ASP A 55 -23.58 -0.19 7.08
N GLN A 56 -22.27 0.01 7.25
CA GLN A 56 -21.67 1.21 7.85
C GLN A 56 -20.85 2.06 6.89
N CYS A 57 -20.58 1.54 5.69
CA CYS A 57 -19.80 2.21 4.65
C CYS A 57 -20.14 1.60 3.29
N ASP A 58 -19.54 2.12 2.22
CA ASP A 58 -19.87 1.69 0.86
C ASP A 58 -19.49 0.21 0.61
N TYR A 59 -18.35 -0.25 1.17
CA TYR A 59 -17.93 -1.64 1.13
C TYR A 59 -16.90 -1.96 2.22
N GLU A 60 -16.68 -3.25 2.47
CA GLU A 60 -15.55 -3.76 3.25
C GLU A 60 -14.54 -4.45 2.33
N MET A 61 -13.27 -4.09 2.46
CA MET A 61 -12.14 -4.71 1.76
C MET A 61 -11.48 -5.74 2.66
N VAL A 62 -11.56 -7.02 2.28
CA VAL A 62 -10.82 -8.08 2.95
C VAL A 62 -9.62 -8.46 2.10
N TYR A 63 -8.43 -8.17 2.60
CA TYR A 63 -7.16 -8.40 1.91
C TYR A 63 -6.43 -9.62 2.47
N TYR A 64 -5.94 -10.46 1.58
CA TYR A 64 -5.09 -11.60 1.88
C TYR A 64 -3.76 -11.48 1.13
N ASN A 65 -2.65 -11.74 1.82
CA ASN A 65 -1.34 -11.90 1.21
C ASN A 65 -1.32 -13.13 0.28
N SER A 66 -0.32 -13.24 -0.59
CA SER A 66 -0.18 -14.39 -1.51
C SER A 66 -0.07 -15.75 -0.80
N ASN A 67 0.31 -15.80 0.47
CA ASN A 67 0.32 -17.04 1.28
C ASN A 67 -1.06 -17.40 1.86
N GLY A 68 -2.11 -16.67 1.52
CA GLY A 68 -3.49 -16.87 1.95
C GLY A 68 -3.82 -16.37 3.36
N LYS A 69 -2.88 -15.80 4.09
CA LYS A 69 -3.14 -15.18 5.40
C LYS A 69 -3.73 -13.79 5.23
N ILE A 70 -4.64 -13.40 6.13
CA ILE A 70 -5.15 -12.03 6.19
C ILE A 70 -3.97 -11.08 6.34
N GLY A 71 -3.95 -10.07 5.47
CA GLY A 71 -2.95 -9.02 5.47
C GLY A 71 -3.39 -7.82 6.32
N SER A 72 -2.42 -6.97 6.68
CA SER A 72 -2.67 -5.63 7.20
C SER A 72 -3.22 -4.71 6.10
N PHE A 73 -3.44 -3.44 6.40
CA PHE A 73 -3.84 -2.47 5.38
C PHE A 73 -2.83 -2.39 4.23
N CYS A 74 -3.34 -2.46 3.00
CA CYS A 74 -2.56 -2.33 1.78
C CYS A 74 -3.06 -1.15 0.93
N GLY A 75 -2.31 -0.06 0.90
CA GLY A 75 -2.69 1.15 0.16
C GLY A 75 -2.77 0.96 -1.35
N ASN A 76 -1.96 0.08 -1.93
CA ASN A 76 -2.03 -0.26 -3.36
C ASN A 76 -3.32 -1.05 -3.65
N GLY A 77 -3.60 -2.06 -2.83
CA GLY A 77 -4.81 -2.88 -2.94
C GLY A 77 -6.09 -2.07 -2.71
N ALA A 78 -6.07 -1.14 -1.76
CA ALA A 78 -7.22 -0.28 -1.47
C ALA A 78 -7.60 0.62 -2.66
N ARG A 79 -6.61 1.18 -3.37
CA ARG A 79 -6.88 1.95 -4.58
C ARG A 79 -7.46 1.07 -5.69
N CYS A 80 -6.90 -0.13 -5.88
CA CYS A 80 -7.41 -1.11 -6.84
C CYS A 80 -8.84 -1.53 -6.51
N ALA A 81 -9.14 -1.83 -5.24
CA ALA A 81 -10.46 -2.21 -4.75
C ALA A 81 -11.52 -1.13 -5.05
N ALA A 82 -11.21 0.14 -4.77
CA ALA A 82 -12.12 1.25 -5.03
C ALA A 82 -12.44 1.41 -6.52
N HIS A 83 -11.44 1.31 -7.37
CA HIS A 83 -11.65 1.37 -8.82
C HIS A 83 -12.46 0.16 -9.33
N PHE A 84 -12.14 -1.04 -8.85
CA PHE A 84 -12.86 -2.27 -9.18
C PHE A 84 -14.36 -2.16 -8.90
N THR A 85 -14.76 -1.64 -7.73
CA THR A 85 -16.17 -1.52 -7.34
C THR A 85 -16.95 -0.61 -8.28
N LEU A 86 -16.34 0.48 -8.74
CA LEU A 86 -16.98 1.41 -9.68
C LEU A 86 -17.01 0.87 -11.11
N LYS A 87 -15.88 0.32 -11.59
CA LYS A 87 -15.78 -0.24 -12.95
C LYS A 87 -16.78 -1.38 -13.16
N ASN A 88 -16.90 -2.27 -12.20
CA ASN A 88 -17.82 -3.40 -12.26
C ASN A 88 -19.27 -3.04 -11.84
N LYS A 89 -19.55 -1.76 -11.64
CA LYS A 89 -20.88 -1.23 -11.29
C LYS A 89 -21.49 -1.89 -10.04
N LEU A 90 -20.64 -2.41 -9.14
CA LEU A 90 -21.09 -2.94 -7.84
C LEU A 90 -21.66 -1.82 -6.98
N LEU A 91 -21.08 -0.62 -7.11
CA LEU A 91 -21.52 0.59 -6.44
C LEU A 91 -21.58 1.74 -7.45
N LYS A 92 -22.54 2.66 -7.26
CA LYS A 92 -22.69 3.88 -8.10
C LYS A 92 -21.67 4.95 -7.72
N LYS A 93 -21.27 4.97 -6.46
CA LYS A 93 -20.32 5.91 -5.87
C LYS A 93 -19.54 5.20 -4.77
N VAL A 94 -18.30 5.53 -4.61
CA VAL A 94 -17.45 5.09 -3.50
C VAL A 94 -16.85 6.33 -2.86
N SER A 95 -17.02 6.47 -1.56
CA SER A 95 -16.48 7.58 -0.78
C SER A 95 -15.86 7.10 0.55
N LYS A 96 -16.35 5.98 1.10
CA LYS A 96 -15.89 5.43 2.37
C LYS A 96 -15.88 3.90 2.33
N PHE A 97 -14.80 3.29 2.78
CA PHE A 97 -14.70 1.83 2.91
C PHE A 97 -14.08 1.45 4.25
N LYS A 98 -14.26 0.18 4.63
CA LYS A 98 -13.62 -0.42 5.79
C LYS A 98 -12.50 -1.36 5.33
N ALA A 99 -11.35 -1.27 5.97
CA ALA A 99 -10.25 -2.20 5.85
C ALA A 99 -9.88 -2.78 7.23
N PHE A 100 -8.79 -3.53 7.31
CA PHE A 100 -8.34 -4.19 8.54
C PHE A 100 -8.09 -3.20 9.69
N ASP A 101 -7.55 -2.04 9.40
CA ASP A 101 -7.15 -0.99 10.37
C ASP A 101 -8.23 0.08 10.59
N GLY A 102 -9.42 -0.07 10.00
CA GLY A 102 -10.54 0.83 10.20
C GLY A 102 -11.16 1.40 8.93
N TYR A 103 -11.74 2.60 9.04
CA TYR A 103 -12.42 3.26 7.93
C TYR A 103 -11.49 4.22 7.20
N HIS A 104 -11.61 4.21 5.87
CA HIS A 104 -10.87 5.08 4.98
C HIS A 104 -11.82 5.82 4.04
N PHE A 105 -11.46 7.04 3.69
CA PHE A 105 -12.11 7.78 2.62
C PHE A 105 -11.38 7.54 1.30
N VAL A 106 -12.11 7.57 0.21
CA VAL A 106 -11.57 7.37 -1.13
C VAL A 106 -12.22 8.31 -2.13
N ASN A 107 -11.42 8.78 -3.09
CA ASN A 107 -11.90 9.51 -4.25
C ASN A 107 -11.27 8.90 -5.51
N VAL A 108 -12.10 8.64 -6.51
CA VAL A 108 -11.70 8.03 -7.79
C VAL A 108 -11.96 9.03 -8.90
N GLN A 109 -10.93 9.37 -9.66
CA GLN A 109 -10.99 10.26 -10.82
C GLN A 109 -10.27 9.60 -12.00
N GLY A 110 -11.03 8.87 -12.84
CA GLY A 110 -10.43 8.03 -13.86
C GLY A 110 -9.50 7.00 -13.22
N ASN A 111 -8.28 6.90 -13.71
CA ASN A 111 -7.27 5.97 -13.17
C ASN A 111 -6.51 6.52 -11.96
N ILE A 112 -6.77 7.76 -11.53
CA ILE A 112 -6.15 8.33 -10.33
C ILE A 112 -7.07 8.06 -9.15
N VAL A 113 -6.56 7.37 -8.15
CA VAL A 113 -7.29 7.07 -6.92
C VAL A 113 -6.53 7.62 -5.73
N SER A 114 -7.23 8.36 -4.88
CA SER A 114 -6.73 8.80 -3.59
C SER A 114 -7.45 8.09 -2.46
N ILE A 115 -6.71 7.72 -1.43
CA ILE A 115 -7.24 7.10 -0.20
C ILE A 115 -6.72 7.84 1.02
N SER A 116 -7.57 8.00 2.04
CA SER A 116 -7.12 8.52 3.32
C SER A 116 -6.32 7.47 4.07
N ILE A 117 -5.33 7.95 4.81
CA ILE A 117 -4.53 7.16 5.76
C ILE A 117 -4.88 7.66 7.16
N ASN A 118 -4.88 6.77 8.13
CA ASN A 118 -5.15 7.13 9.51
C ASN A 118 -4.16 8.19 10.01
N LYS A 119 -4.60 9.04 10.94
CA LYS A 119 -3.71 10.02 11.57
C LYS A 119 -2.50 9.35 12.20
N VAL A 120 -1.38 10.05 12.16
CA VAL A 120 -0.13 9.62 12.79
C VAL A 120 0.26 10.64 13.85
N ASP A 121 0.26 10.23 15.10
CA ASP A 121 0.56 11.05 16.27
C ASP A 121 1.80 10.57 17.05
N SER A 122 2.48 9.56 16.54
CA SER A 122 3.71 9.05 17.12
C SER A 122 4.76 8.73 16.06
N PHE A 123 5.94 9.24 16.26
CA PHE A 123 7.14 8.92 15.48
C PHE A 123 8.37 9.06 16.37
N LYS A 124 9.46 8.41 15.99
CA LYS A 124 10.72 8.48 16.73
C LYS A 124 11.87 8.78 15.78
N LYS A 125 12.74 9.71 16.17
CA LYS A 125 14.05 9.86 15.53
C LYS A 125 15.02 8.90 16.22
N ILE A 126 15.67 8.03 15.44
CA ILE A 126 16.63 7.03 15.89
C ILE A 126 17.96 7.33 15.19
N ARG A 127 18.85 8.08 15.83
CA ARG A 127 20.06 8.67 15.21
C ARG A 127 19.65 9.57 14.04
N ASP A 128 20.06 9.21 12.82
CA ASP A 128 19.72 9.95 11.59
C ASP A 128 18.47 9.41 10.90
N ASP A 129 17.93 8.28 11.36
CA ASP A 129 16.77 7.60 10.80
C ASP A 129 15.48 7.99 11.53
N PHE A 130 14.34 7.74 10.90
CA PHE A 130 13.01 7.93 11.49
C PHE A 130 12.24 6.62 11.54
N PHE A 131 11.63 6.35 12.68
CA PHE A 131 10.64 5.28 12.84
C PHE A 131 9.24 5.89 12.91
N ILE A 132 8.32 5.35 12.12
CA ILE A 132 6.93 5.79 12.04
C ILE A 132 6.03 4.62 11.63
N ASP A 133 4.82 4.56 12.21
CA ASP A 133 3.80 3.61 11.79
C ASP A 133 2.69 4.34 11.01
N THR A 134 2.46 3.93 9.78
CA THR A 134 1.45 4.49 8.87
C THR A 134 0.42 3.43 8.44
N GLY A 135 0.09 2.49 9.33
CA GLY A 135 -0.67 1.26 9.09
C GLY A 135 0.25 0.05 8.93
N SER A 136 1.55 0.28 8.90
CA SER A 136 2.64 -0.68 9.01
C SER A 136 3.87 0.05 9.54
N PRO A 137 4.74 -0.60 10.35
CA PRO A 137 5.93 0.04 10.89
C PRO A 137 7.01 0.22 9.81
N HIS A 138 7.55 1.44 9.72
CA HIS A 138 8.56 1.85 8.75
C HIS A 138 9.78 2.49 9.43
N LEU A 139 10.97 2.11 8.98
CA LEU A 139 12.23 2.82 9.22
C LEU A 139 12.60 3.57 7.94
N ILE A 140 12.84 4.87 8.06
CA ILE A 140 13.18 5.76 6.95
C ILE A 140 14.62 6.20 7.08
N LYS A 141 15.42 5.88 6.07
CA LYS A 141 16.84 6.22 5.95
C LYS A 141 17.01 7.22 4.80
N PHE A 142 17.25 8.49 5.14
CA PHE A 142 17.45 9.54 4.15
C PHE A 142 18.90 9.59 3.62
N ASP A 143 19.08 10.37 2.55
CA ASP A 143 20.38 10.73 1.92
C ASP A 143 21.18 9.50 1.43
N GLN A 144 20.49 8.46 1.01
CA GLN A 144 21.05 7.22 0.51
C GLN A 144 21.45 7.30 -0.96
N ASN A 145 22.61 6.74 -1.29
CA ASN A 145 22.96 6.48 -2.69
C ASN A 145 22.28 5.19 -3.18
N LEU A 146 21.07 5.34 -3.73
CA LEU A 146 20.22 4.19 -4.11
C LEU A 146 20.82 3.31 -5.21
N GLU A 147 21.71 3.84 -6.07
CA GLU A 147 22.33 3.09 -7.16
C GLU A 147 23.39 2.10 -6.64
N LYS A 148 24.12 2.51 -5.59
CA LYS A 148 25.20 1.70 -4.98
C LYS A 148 24.73 0.85 -3.80
N LEU A 149 23.46 0.98 -3.42
CA LEU A 149 22.93 0.36 -2.22
C LEU A 149 22.67 -1.14 -2.42
N ASN A 150 23.31 -1.99 -1.61
CA ASN A 150 22.87 -3.36 -1.39
C ASN A 150 21.75 -3.36 -0.35
N ILE A 151 20.50 -3.32 -0.85
CA ILE A 151 19.32 -3.15 0.00
C ILE A 151 19.10 -4.33 0.95
N GLU A 152 19.47 -5.54 0.55
CA GLU A 152 19.30 -6.73 1.36
C GLU A 152 20.24 -6.73 2.57
N ASP A 153 21.50 -6.36 2.38
CA ASP A 153 22.46 -6.27 3.47
C ASP A 153 22.10 -5.16 4.46
N GLU A 154 21.66 -4.02 3.96
CA GLU A 154 21.21 -2.91 4.81
C GLU A 154 19.93 -3.25 5.58
N PHE A 155 19.00 -4.00 4.97
CA PHE A 155 17.83 -4.49 5.67
C PHE A 155 18.21 -5.46 6.80
N LYS A 156 19.11 -6.43 6.54
CA LYS A 156 19.61 -7.36 7.57
C LYS A 156 20.20 -6.60 8.75
N ARG A 157 21.05 -5.61 8.50
CA ARG A 157 21.64 -4.75 9.55
C ARG A 157 20.58 -4.01 10.36
N ALA A 158 19.54 -3.49 9.70
CA ALA A 158 18.44 -2.81 10.37
C ALA A 158 17.64 -3.76 11.29
N GLN A 159 17.39 -5.00 10.85
CA GLN A 159 16.71 -6.01 11.66
C GLN A 159 17.56 -6.51 12.84
N GLU A 160 18.85 -6.76 12.62
CA GLU A 160 19.79 -7.21 13.65
C GLU A 160 19.96 -6.19 14.79
N SER A 161 19.75 -4.92 14.51
CA SER A 161 19.85 -3.85 15.50
C SER A 161 18.84 -3.99 16.65
N LYS A 162 17.78 -4.83 16.50
CA LYS A 162 16.69 -5.05 17.47
C LYS A 162 16.05 -3.75 17.98
N LEU A 163 16.15 -2.67 17.21
CA LEU A 163 15.59 -1.37 17.57
C LEU A 163 14.06 -1.37 17.60
N ILE A 164 13.47 -2.37 16.92
CA ILE A 164 12.02 -2.43 16.75
C ILE A 164 11.55 -3.89 16.88
N ASP A 165 10.75 -4.16 17.89
CA ASP A 165 10.15 -5.47 18.09
C ASP A 165 9.18 -5.82 16.94
N GLY A 166 9.20 -7.08 16.50
CA GLY A 166 8.33 -7.57 15.42
C GLY A 166 8.77 -7.21 14.01
N GLY A 167 9.93 -6.56 13.85
CA GLY A 167 10.52 -6.18 12.57
C GLY A 167 9.86 -4.96 11.93
N VAL A 168 10.47 -4.43 10.88
CA VAL A 168 10.12 -3.16 10.26
C VAL A 168 10.35 -3.21 8.75
N ASN A 169 9.52 -2.50 7.99
CA ASN A 169 9.81 -2.20 6.58
C ASN A 169 10.89 -1.11 6.52
N VAL A 170 11.93 -1.29 5.73
CA VAL A 170 13.01 -0.31 5.62
C VAL A 170 12.92 0.42 4.29
N ASN A 171 12.89 1.73 4.35
CA ASN A 171 12.79 2.61 3.18
C ASN A 171 14.08 3.41 3.06
N PHE A 172 14.77 3.24 1.96
CA PHE A 172 15.99 3.97 1.60
C PHE A 172 15.61 5.09 0.65
N VAL A 173 15.98 6.31 1.00
CA VAL A 173 15.46 7.52 0.36
C VAL A 173 16.60 8.41 -0.12
N SER A 174 16.49 8.87 -1.37
CA SER A 174 17.33 9.91 -1.95
C SER A 174 16.46 11.10 -2.33
N LYS A 175 16.82 12.30 -1.87
CA LYS A 175 16.12 13.53 -2.22
C LYS A 175 16.49 13.93 -3.65
N LYS A 176 15.48 14.21 -4.49
CA LYS A 176 15.66 14.67 -5.87
C LYS A 176 15.53 16.18 -5.98
N ASP A 177 14.49 16.74 -5.39
CA ASP A 177 14.19 18.17 -5.38
C ASP A 177 13.43 18.57 -4.10
N LYS A 178 12.77 19.73 -4.08
CA LYS A 178 12.10 20.26 -2.88
C LYS A 178 11.11 19.30 -2.26
N ASN A 179 10.29 18.62 -3.09
CA ASN A 179 9.19 17.77 -2.65
C ASN A 179 9.14 16.42 -3.36
N THR A 180 10.22 16.01 -4.02
CA THR A 180 10.31 14.75 -4.74
C THR A 180 11.46 13.91 -4.21
N TYR A 181 11.16 12.65 -3.90
CA TYR A 181 12.08 11.68 -3.34
C TYR A 181 12.07 10.40 -4.15
N HIS A 182 13.24 9.83 -4.43
CA HIS A 182 13.39 8.48 -4.92
C HIS A 182 13.47 7.53 -3.74
N ALA A 183 12.79 6.38 -3.83
CA ALA A 183 12.76 5.41 -2.75
C ALA A 183 12.88 3.97 -3.25
N ARG A 184 13.56 3.16 -2.43
CA ARG A 184 13.58 1.70 -2.50
C ARG A 184 13.14 1.16 -1.16
N THR A 185 12.25 0.16 -1.16
CA THR A 185 11.68 -0.40 0.06
C THR A 185 11.90 -1.90 0.13
N TYR A 186 12.43 -2.37 1.27
CA TYR A 186 12.48 -3.77 1.62
C TYR A 186 11.39 -4.07 2.65
N GLU A 187 10.47 -4.97 2.32
CA GLU A 187 9.31 -5.26 3.16
C GLU A 187 9.51 -6.51 4.01
N ARG A 188 9.28 -6.40 5.33
CA ARG A 188 9.43 -7.47 6.31
C ARG A 188 8.55 -8.69 6.07
N GLY A 189 7.34 -8.50 5.52
CA GLY A 189 6.40 -9.58 5.27
C GLY A 189 6.66 -10.36 3.99
N VAL A 190 7.29 -9.68 3.02
CA VAL A 190 7.71 -10.23 1.74
C VAL A 190 9.12 -10.77 1.82
N ASN A 191 9.97 -10.22 2.71
CA ASN A 191 11.41 -10.48 2.84
C ASN A 191 12.16 -10.24 1.52
N ALA A 192 11.77 -9.20 0.79
CA ALA A 192 12.38 -8.80 -0.46
C ALA A 192 12.19 -7.30 -0.71
N GLU A 193 12.97 -6.75 -1.65
CA GLU A 193 12.70 -5.44 -2.21
C GLU A 193 11.42 -5.50 -3.06
N THR A 194 10.48 -4.61 -2.77
CA THR A 194 9.23 -4.49 -3.52
C THR A 194 9.28 -3.34 -4.52
N LEU A 195 8.44 -3.42 -5.56
CA LEU A 195 8.36 -2.36 -6.56
C LEU A 195 7.78 -1.06 -5.99
N SER A 196 6.89 -1.15 -5.01
CA SER A 196 6.24 0.00 -4.37
C SER A 196 5.54 -0.40 -3.07
N CYS A 197 5.71 0.41 -2.04
CA CYS A 197 5.01 0.30 -0.77
C CYS A 197 4.19 1.57 -0.51
N GLY A 198 2.87 1.47 -0.47
CA GLY A 198 1.97 2.62 -0.28
C GLY A 198 2.14 3.28 1.10
N THR A 199 2.14 2.48 2.17
CA THR A 199 2.37 2.96 3.54
C THR A 199 3.79 3.49 3.70
N GLY A 200 4.78 2.89 3.03
CA GLY A 200 6.16 3.38 2.95
C GLY A 200 6.25 4.76 2.28
N ALA A 201 5.52 4.99 1.19
CA ALA A 201 5.48 6.29 0.55
C ALA A 201 4.89 7.37 1.48
N VAL A 202 3.84 7.04 2.24
CA VAL A 202 3.29 7.93 3.27
C VAL A 202 4.34 8.19 4.35
N ALA A 203 4.97 7.16 4.89
CA ALA A 203 6.00 7.29 5.92
C ALA A 203 7.16 8.21 5.47
N ILE A 204 7.64 8.05 4.22
CA ILE A 204 8.67 8.91 3.64
C ILE A 204 8.20 10.35 3.57
N ALA A 205 6.98 10.62 3.09
CA ALA A 205 6.45 11.97 2.97
C ALA A 205 6.34 12.67 4.32
N LEU A 206 5.82 11.99 5.34
CA LEU A 206 5.71 12.55 6.69
C LEU A 206 7.09 12.81 7.30
N CYS A 207 8.00 11.85 7.21
CA CYS A 207 9.37 12.01 7.72
C CYS A 207 10.18 13.05 6.95
N SER A 208 9.91 13.27 5.65
CA SER A 208 10.57 14.32 4.89
C SER A 208 10.22 15.73 5.41
N LYS A 209 8.98 15.94 5.87
CA LYS A 209 8.59 17.19 6.57
C LYS A 209 9.42 17.39 7.83
N LEU A 210 9.62 16.33 8.62
CA LEU A 210 10.40 16.39 9.86
C LEU A 210 11.90 16.63 9.60
N ASN A 211 12.42 16.02 8.54
CA ASN A 211 13.86 16.08 8.23
C ASN A 211 14.28 17.35 7.51
N TYR A 212 13.45 17.87 6.59
CA TYR A 212 13.80 18.99 5.71
C TYR A 212 12.93 20.24 5.92
N ASN A 213 11.92 20.15 6.79
CA ASN A 213 10.96 21.23 7.09
C ASN A 213 10.38 21.91 5.83
N HIS A 214 10.12 21.14 4.77
CA HIS A 214 9.52 21.70 3.56
C HIS A 214 8.05 22.06 3.78
N GLU A 215 7.55 23.03 3.02
CA GLU A 215 6.16 23.54 3.12
C GLU A 215 5.30 23.20 1.90
N GLU A 216 5.84 22.42 0.98
CA GLU A 216 5.13 22.04 -0.22
C GLU A 216 3.88 21.20 0.13
N PRO A 217 2.70 21.51 -0.46
CA PRO A 217 1.43 20.90 -0.08
C PRO A 217 1.34 19.42 -0.50
N ILE A 218 2.20 18.99 -1.41
CA ILE A 218 2.24 17.63 -1.93
C ILE A 218 3.66 17.11 -1.98
N THR A 219 3.86 15.90 -1.52
CA THR A 219 5.16 15.20 -1.61
C THR A 219 5.06 14.07 -2.63
N HIS A 220 6.03 13.96 -3.50
CA HIS A 220 6.12 12.96 -4.54
C HIS A 220 7.17 11.91 -4.20
N ILE A 221 6.78 10.65 -4.28
CA ILE A 221 7.66 9.50 -4.05
C ILE A 221 7.76 8.71 -5.35
N ILE A 222 8.95 8.62 -5.89
CA ILE A 222 9.26 7.85 -7.10
C ILE A 222 9.86 6.52 -6.65
N THR A 223 9.16 5.45 -6.95
CA THR A 223 9.55 4.08 -6.68
C THR A 223 9.82 3.33 -7.99
N ARG A 224 10.33 2.10 -7.93
CA ARG A 224 10.50 1.25 -9.13
C ARG A 224 9.16 0.93 -9.81
N GLY A 225 8.07 0.87 -9.04
CA GLY A 225 6.71 0.62 -9.54
C GLY A 225 5.98 1.87 -10.04
N GLY A 226 6.60 3.06 -9.93
CA GLY A 226 6.03 4.31 -10.41
C GLY A 226 5.92 5.40 -9.34
N LYS A 227 5.20 6.47 -9.69
CA LYS A 227 5.03 7.65 -8.85
C LYS A 227 3.84 7.50 -7.92
N LEU A 228 4.05 7.78 -6.64
CA LEU A 228 3.03 8.01 -5.62
C LEU A 228 3.10 9.47 -5.15
N SER A 229 1.99 10.00 -4.66
CA SER A 229 1.94 11.35 -4.12
C SER A 229 1.20 11.34 -2.79
N VAL A 230 1.63 12.17 -1.85
CA VAL A 230 1.05 12.25 -0.52
C VAL A 230 0.78 13.71 -0.17
N THR A 231 -0.42 13.98 0.36
CA THR A 231 -0.76 15.24 1.01
C THR A 231 -1.07 14.99 2.47
N PHE A 232 -0.81 15.97 3.32
CA PHE A 232 -1.10 15.88 4.76
C PHE A 232 -1.10 17.27 5.38
N ASN A 233 -1.73 17.36 6.55
CA ASN A 233 -1.57 18.48 7.47
C ASN A 233 -0.66 18.07 8.63
N TYR A 234 0.11 19.02 9.18
CA TYR A 234 1.00 18.79 10.32
C TYR A 234 0.86 19.93 11.32
N ASN A 235 0.47 19.61 12.53
CA ASN A 235 0.39 20.53 13.65
C ASN A 235 0.61 19.79 14.97
N GLU A 236 1.26 20.43 15.96
CA GLU A 236 1.45 19.90 17.29
C GLU A 236 2.00 18.46 17.34
N ASN A 237 3.00 18.18 16.50
CA ASN A 237 3.60 16.84 16.35
C ASN A 237 2.61 15.75 15.91
N LYS A 238 1.55 16.12 15.18
CA LYS A 238 0.57 15.19 14.62
C LYS A 238 0.41 15.42 13.14
N PHE A 239 0.32 14.32 12.40
CA PHE A 239 -0.06 14.31 11.00
C PHE A 239 -1.52 13.87 10.86
N PHE A 240 -2.31 14.61 10.12
CA PHE A 240 -3.72 14.35 9.89
C PHE A 240 -4.13 14.76 8.47
N ASP A 241 -5.35 14.39 8.06
CA ASP A 241 -5.82 14.57 6.68
C ASP A 241 -4.82 14.04 5.65
N ILE A 242 -4.28 12.86 5.94
CA ILE A 242 -3.26 12.23 5.12
C ILE A 242 -3.96 11.53 3.96
N PHE A 243 -3.55 11.85 2.72
CA PHE A 243 -4.06 11.19 1.51
C PHE A 243 -2.91 10.66 0.65
N LEU A 244 -3.04 9.41 0.24
CA LEU A 244 -2.15 8.74 -0.70
C LEU A 244 -2.81 8.68 -2.08
N PHE A 245 -2.12 9.19 -3.09
CA PHE A 245 -2.54 9.21 -4.49
C PHE A 245 -1.65 8.29 -5.32
N GLY A 246 -2.24 7.59 -6.27
CA GLY A 246 -1.49 6.82 -7.25
C GLY A 246 -2.34 6.50 -8.47
N CYS A 247 -1.67 6.33 -9.61
CA CYS A 247 -2.30 5.85 -10.82
C CYS A 247 -2.44 4.33 -10.77
N LEU A 248 -3.53 3.82 -11.32
CA LEU A 248 -3.79 2.40 -11.46
C LEU A 248 -3.67 1.98 -12.92
N LEU A 249 -3.16 0.78 -13.12
CA LEU A 249 -3.33 0.04 -14.36
C LEU A 249 -4.13 -1.23 -14.04
N TYR A 250 -5.02 -1.59 -14.92
CA TYR A 250 -5.79 -2.83 -14.84
C TYR A 250 -5.80 -3.49 -16.21
N THR A 251 -5.75 -4.80 -16.21
CA THR A 251 -6.08 -5.62 -17.37
C THR A 251 -7.45 -6.20 -17.11
N SER A 252 -8.45 -5.85 -17.91
CA SER A 252 -9.65 -6.67 -18.01
C SER A 252 -9.22 -8.02 -18.56
N ASP A 253 -9.88 -9.11 -18.11
CA ASP A 253 -9.59 -10.44 -18.62
C ASP A 253 -9.30 -10.43 -20.12
N ALA A 254 -8.09 -10.82 -20.48
CA ALA A 254 -7.77 -11.31 -21.80
C ALA A 254 -8.32 -12.74 -21.93
N ALA A 255 -9.61 -12.91 -21.71
CA ALA A 255 -10.31 -14.19 -21.88
C ALA A 255 -11.28 -14.14 -23.08
N ASP A 256 -11.13 -13.12 -23.93
CA ASP A 256 -11.79 -13.01 -25.21
C ASP A 256 -10.75 -12.76 -26.30
N ASP A 257 -9.98 -13.80 -26.66
CA ASP A 257 -9.45 -14.05 -28.01
C ASP A 257 -9.17 -15.57 -28.18
#